data_ffb7aed29512e2bc65ee112f6721c34c
#
_entry.id   ffb7aed29512e2bc65ee112f6721c34c
#
_cell.length_a   1.000
_cell.length_b   1.000
_cell.length_c   1.000
_cell.angle_alpha   90.00
_cell.angle_beta   90.00
_cell.angle_gamma   90.00
#
_symmetry.space_group_name_H-M   'P 1'
#
loop_
_entity.id
_entity.type
_entity.pdbx_description
1 polymer ?
#
loop_
_entity_poly.entity_id
_entity_poly.type
_entity_poly.pdbx_seq_one_letter_code
_entity_poly.pdbx_strand_id
1 'polypeptide(L)'
;MVDFLLNITYNKTTKIASYQVQQKVGVCMNTIITIGRQFGSAGREIGEKVAEYFGIKCYDKELLTRAAQESGFCEEMIQNHDERPTNSFLYNLVMDTYSFGYNASSFVDMPISHKVFLAQFDTIKKIADEGPCVIVGRCADYALSDYNNCINLFIFGDDDVKTKRIMTKYDLTEAKAKEMITKKDKQRQSYYN
;
A
#
# COMPACT_ATOMS: atom_id res chain seq x y z
N MET A 1 -25.58 5.46 -14.16
CA MET A 1 -24.58 5.31 -15.24
C MET A 1 -23.58 6.45 -15.05
N VAL A 2 -22.37 6.16 -14.62
CA VAL A 2 -21.34 7.19 -14.36
C VAL A 2 -20.39 7.16 -15.54
N ASP A 3 -20.40 8.23 -16.31
CA ASP A 3 -19.37 8.42 -17.33
C ASP A 3 -18.16 9.09 -16.67
N PHE A 4 -17.13 8.29 -16.38
CA PHE A 4 -15.85 8.80 -15.98
C PHE A 4 -15.09 9.24 -17.23
N LEU A 5 -14.99 10.55 -17.47
CA LEU A 5 -14.04 11.09 -18.43
C LEU A 5 -12.69 11.23 -17.71
N LEU A 6 -11.81 10.27 -17.98
CA LEU A 6 -10.44 10.30 -17.49
C LEU A 6 -9.61 11.18 -18.43
N ASN A 7 -9.42 12.46 -18.09
CA ASN A 7 -8.46 13.32 -18.80
C ASN A 7 -7.09 13.19 -18.15
N ILE A 8 -6.19 12.45 -18.82
CA ILE A 8 -4.78 12.36 -18.42
C ILE A 8 -4.06 13.55 -19.03
N THR A 9 -3.76 14.58 -18.24
CA THR A 9 -2.84 15.63 -18.67
C THR A 9 -1.40 15.20 -18.35
N TYR A 10 -0.64 14.99 -19.42
CA TYR A 10 0.77 14.64 -19.35
C TYR A 10 1.60 15.90 -19.15
N ASN A 11 2.17 16.12 -17.99
CA ASN A 11 3.15 17.17 -17.81
C ASN A 11 4.56 16.60 -18.05
N LYS A 12 5.29 17.15 -19.03
CA LYS A 12 6.62 16.69 -19.45
C LYS A 12 7.68 16.66 -18.34
N THR A 13 7.46 17.40 -17.26
CA THR A 13 8.40 17.48 -16.12
C THR A 13 8.13 16.50 -15.01
N THR A 14 6.92 16.03 -14.89
CA THR A 14 6.54 14.94 -13.97
C THR A 14 5.52 14.10 -14.72
N LYS A 15 5.84 12.85 -15.03
CA LYS A 15 4.87 11.90 -15.61
C LYS A 15 3.81 11.54 -14.55
N ILE A 16 3.16 12.56 -14.01
CA ILE A 16 1.98 12.42 -13.19
C ILE A 16 0.82 12.47 -14.16
N ALA A 17 0.21 11.30 -14.39
CA ALA A 17 -1.10 11.28 -15.01
C ALA A 17 -2.07 11.99 -14.04
N SER A 18 -2.46 13.22 -14.36
CA SER A 18 -3.57 13.87 -13.68
C SER A 18 -4.87 13.36 -14.31
N TYR A 19 -5.66 12.65 -13.53
CA TYR A 19 -6.98 12.19 -13.96
C TYR A 19 -8.02 13.22 -13.55
N GLN A 20 -8.71 13.82 -14.54
CA GLN A 20 -9.95 14.55 -14.27
C GLN A 20 -11.10 13.55 -14.41
N VAL A 21 -11.74 13.24 -13.29
CA VAL A 21 -12.96 12.43 -13.28
C VAL A 21 -14.14 13.38 -13.13
N GLN A 22 -14.96 13.49 -14.17
CA GLN A 22 -16.23 14.21 -14.05
C GLN A 22 -17.26 13.27 -13.43
N GLN A 23 -17.65 13.57 -12.20
CA GLN A 23 -18.68 12.85 -11.49
C GLN A 23 -20.08 13.25 -11.98
N LYS A 24 -20.80 12.34 -12.60
CA LYS A 24 -22.26 12.44 -12.66
C LYS A 24 -22.83 11.94 -11.31
N VAL A 25 -23.57 12.82 -10.67
CA VAL A 25 -24.21 12.66 -9.35
C VAL A 25 -24.89 11.29 -9.21
N GLY A 26 -24.56 10.53 -8.19
CA GLY A 26 -25.38 9.39 -7.74
C GLY A 26 -24.70 8.03 -7.61
N VAL A 27 -23.39 7.91 -7.69
CA VAL A 27 -22.73 6.63 -7.40
C VAL A 27 -22.18 6.64 -5.99
N CYS A 28 -22.82 5.87 -5.15
CA CYS A 28 -22.24 5.44 -3.89
C CYS A 28 -21.02 4.57 -4.25
N MET A 29 -19.82 5.16 -4.26
CA MET A 29 -18.61 4.39 -4.53
C MET A 29 -18.31 3.50 -3.32
N ASN A 30 -18.76 2.27 -3.39
CA ASN A 30 -18.29 1.22 -2.47
C ASN A 30 -17.00 0.60 -3.05
N THR A 31 -16.07 1.45 -3.49
CA THR A 31 -14.87 1.01 -4.17
C THR A 31 -13.67 1.20 -3.26
N ILE A 32 -12.87 0.16 -3.16
CA ILE A 32 -11.58 0.17 -2.48
C ILE A 32 -10.50 0.38 -3.53
N ILE A 33 -9.53 1.24 -3.25
CA ILE A 33 -8.41 1.51 -4.16
C ILE A 33 -7.11 1.14 -3.44
N THR A 34 -6.38 0.17 -3.97
CA THR A 34 -5.04 -0.15 -3.46
C THR A 34 -3.97 0.51 -4.32
N ILE A 35 -2.90 0.98 -3.71
CA ILE A 35 -1.80 1.66 -4.41
C ILE A 35 -0.46 1.01 -4.07
N GLY A 36 0.01 0.13 -4.95
CA GLY A 36 1.39 -0.29 -5.02
C GLY A 36 2.26 0.83 -5.61
N ARG A 37 3.53 0.94 -5.23
CA ARG A 37 4.34 2.07 -5.66
C ARG A 37 5.84 1.81 -5.59
N GLN A 38 6.59 2.44 -6.49
CA GLN A 38 8.03 2.61 -6.37
C GLN A 38 8.38 3.70 -5.34
N PHE A 39 9.59 3.65 -4.79
CA PHE A 39 10.09 4.68 -3.90
C PHE A 39 10.43 5.96 -4.69
N GLY A 40 9.95 7.09 -4.24
CA GLY A 40 10.12 8.38 -4.93
C GLY A 40 9.11 8.66 -6.04
N SER A 41 8.20 7.72 -6.38
CA SER A 41 7.19 7.90 -7.44
C SER A 41 6.00 8.80 -7.07
N ALA A 42 5.96 9.33 -5.86
CA ALA A 42 4.82 10.08 -5.31
C ALA A 42 3.54 9.24 -5.05
N GLY A 43 3.63 7.92 -5.06
CA GLY A 43 2.44 7.07 -4.93
C GLY A 43 1.61 7.35 -3.67
N ARG A 44 2.25 7.69 -2.54
CA ARG A 44 1.53 8.12 -1.31
C ARG A 44 0.73 9.40 -1.55
N GLU A 45 1.37 10.44 -2.09
CA GLU A 45 0.74 11.74 -2.33
C GLU A 45 -0.39 11.64 -3.36
N ILE A 46 -0.24 10.73 -4.34
CA ILE A 46 -1.31 10.40 -5.30
C ILE A 46 -2.48 9.74 -4.55
N GLY A 47 -2.21 8.80 -3.65
CA GLY A 47 -3.24 8.16 -2.84
C GLY A 47 -4.01 9.14 -1.97
N GLU A 48 -3.31 10.05 -1.30
CA GLU A 48 -3.92 11.11 -0.49
C GLU A 48 -4.84 12.02 -1.33
N LYS A 49 -4.38 12.42 -2.53
CA LYS A 49 -5.20 13.26 -3.47
C LYS A 49 -6.40 12.51 -4.04
N VAL A 50 -6.25 11.23 -4.34
CA VAL A 50 -7.37 10.38 -4.78
C VAL A 50 -8.42 10.26 -3.68
N ALA A 51 -7.99 10.02 -2.46
CA ALA A 51 -8.87 9.93 -1.31
C ALA A 51 -9.61 11.26 -1.04
N GLU A 52 -8.88 12.37 -1.09
CA GLU A 52 -9.46 13.72 -0.96
C GLU A 52 -10.50 13.99 -2.05
N TYR A 53 -10.17 13.67 -3.32
CA TYR A 53 -11.07 13.87 -4.45
C TYR A 53 -12.40 13.13 -4.30
N PHE A 54 -12.36 11.89 -3.78
CA PHE A 54 -13.56 11.08 -3.57
C PHE A 54 -14.21 11.25 -2.20
N GLY A 55 -13.63 12.04 -1.30
CA GLY A 55 -14.11 12.23 0.07
C GLY A 55 -14.05 10.95 0.91
N ILE A 56 -13.08 10.07 0.65
CA ILE A 56 -12.84 8.80 1.36
C ILE A 56 -11.53 8.84 2.14
N LYS A 57 -11.35 7.90 3.06
CA LYS A 57 -10.12 7.83 3.87
C LYS A 57 -8.95 7.25 3.08
N CYS A 58 -7.74 7.77 3.35
CA CYS A 58 -6.49 7.20 2.87
C CYS A 58 -5.74 6.57 4.04
N TYR A 59 -5.37 5.30 3.90
CA TYR A 59 -4.62 4.55 4.90
C TYR A 59 -3.20 4.27 4.41
N ASP A 60 -2.22 4.80 5.10
CA ASP A 60 -0.79 4.48 4.95
C ASP A 60 -0.21 4.17 6.33
N LYS A 61 0.35 5.13 7.05
CA LYS A 61 0.91 4.92 8.39
C LYS A 61 -0.17 4.65 9.44
N GLU A 62 -1.33 5.22 9.30
CA GLU A 62 -2.48 5.01 10.18
C GLU A 62 -2.89 3.53 10.25
N LEU A 63 -2.67 2.77 9.18
CA LEU A 63 -2.87 1.33 9.17
C LEU A 63 -1.99 0.62 10.20
N LEU A 64 -0.73 1.07 10.36
CA LEU A 64 0.20 0.46 11.32
C LEU A 64 -0.24 0.70 12.76
N THR A 65 -0.67 1.92 13.09
CA THR A 65 -1.21 2.23 14.41
C THR A 65 -2.43 1.39 14.71
N ARG A 66 -3.34 1.26 13.74
CA ARG A 66 -4.53 0.44 13.87
C ARG A 66 -4.19 -1.05 14.03
N ALA A 67 -3.27 -1.56 13.22
CA ALA A 67 -2.81 -2.96 13.34
C ALA A 67 -2.18 -3.24 14.71
N ALA A 68 -1.45 -2.27 15.29
CA ALA A 68 -0.91 -2.38 16.63
C ALA A 68 -2.03 -2.47 17.68
N GLN A 69 -3.00 -1.59 17.62
CA GLN A 69 -4.13 -1.55 18.56
C GLN A 69 -4.96 -2.85 18.53
N GLU A 70 -5.22 -3.36 17.33
CA GLU A 70 -6.07 -4.54 17.13
C GLU A 70 -5.36 -5.86 17.46
N SER A 71 -4.04 -5.94 17.21
CA SER A 71 -3.24 -7.16 17.46
C SER A 71 -2.66 -7.25 18.86
N GLY A 72 -2.66 -6.15 19.62
CA GLY A 72 -1.99 -6.05 20.92
C GLY A 72 -0.46 -5.94 20.83
N PHE A 73 0.12 -5.77 19.65
CA PHE A 73 1.53 -5.46 19.48
C PHE A 73 1.82 -3.97 19.76
N CYS A 74 3.03 -3.67 20.23
CA CYS A 74 3.42 -2.27 20.30
C CYS A 74 3.65 -1.69 18.90
N GLU A 75 3.32 -0.41 18.73
CA GLU A 75 3.42 0.28 17.43
C GLU A 75 4.85 0.25 16.87
N GLU A 76 5.85 0.40 17.74
CA GLU A 76 7.26 0.32 17.36
C GLU A 76 7.62 -1.04 16.74
N MET A 77 7.08 -2.14 17.28
CA MET A 77 7.29 -3.48 16.72
C MET A 77 6.71 -3.58 15.32
N ILE A 78 5.50 -3.08 15.09
CA ILE A 78 4.87 -3.09 13.77
C ILE A 78 5.65 -2.21 12.79
N GLN A 79 6.04 -1.00 13.18
CA GLN A 79 6.82 -0.09 12.34
C GLN A 79 8.19 -0.67 11.97
N ASN A 80 8.87 -1.33 12.92
CA ASN A 80 10.17 -1.95 12.69
C ASN A 80 10.13 -3.14 11.72
N HIS A 81 8.96 -3.76 11.53
CA HIS A 81 8.75 -4.89 10.62
C HIS A 81 7.91 -4.52 9.39
N ASP A 82 7.53 -3.24 9.23
CA ASP A 82 6.76 -2.76 8.09
C ASP A 82 7.51 -2.93 6.77
N GLU A 83 6.85 -3.53 5.78
CA GLU A 83 7.39 -3.83 4.44
C GLU A 83 8.76 -4.56 4.49
N ARG A 84 9.03 -5.35 5.53
CA ARG A 84 10.22 -6.21 5.56
C ARG A 84 9.92 -7.54 4.88
N PRO A 85 10.87 -8.04 4.06
CA PRO A 85 10.70 -9.34 3.39
C PRO A 85 10.45 -10.45 4.41
N THR A 86 9.41 -11.21 4.18
CA THR A 86 9.20 -12.52 4.78
C THR A 86 9.75 -13.56 3.80
N ASN A 87 10.27 -14.71 4.29
CA ASN A 87 10.66 -15.77 3.37
C ASN A 87 9.43 -16.21 2.57
N SER A 88 9.53 -16.23 1.23
CA SER A 88 8.41 -16.56 0.32
C SER A 88 7.76 -17.93 0.62
N PHE A 89 8.55 -18.90 1.09
CA PHE A 89 8.04 -20.18 1.56
C PHE A 89 7.09 -20.03 2.76
N LEU A 90 7.40 -19.11 3.67
CA LEU A 90 6.60 -18.86 4.87
C LEU A 90 5.36 -18.02 4.56
N TYR A 91 5.41 -17.21 3.50
CA TYR A 91 4.26 -16.48 2.97
C TYR A 91 3.18 -17.45 2.49
N ASN A 92 3.55 -18.45 1.68
CA ASN A 92 2.63 -19.49 1.23
C ASN A 92 2.07 -20.31 2.40
N LEU A 93 2.92 -20.64 3.40
CA LEU A 93 2.49 -21.36 4.59
C LEU A 93 1.50 -20.54 5.45
N VAL A 94 1.68 -19.24 5.55
CA VAL A 94 0.76 -18.34 6.25
C VAL A 94 -0.57 -18.27 5.51
N MET A 95 -0.56 -18.23 4.18
CA MET A 95 -1.77 -18.24 3.37
C MET A 95 -2.52 -19.56 3.42
N ASP A 96 -1.83 -20.68 3.42
CA ASP A 96 -2.44 -21.99 3.66
C ASP A 96 -3.07 -22.05 5.06
N THR A 97 -2.39 -21.52 6.08
CA THR A 97 -2.93 -21.45 7.45
C THR A 97 -4.16 -20.54 7.53
N TYR A 98 -4.18 -19.44 6.78
CA TYR A 98 -5.32 -18.54 6.70
C TYR A 98 -6.53 -19.19 6.03
N SER A 99 -6.29 -20.02 5.02
CA SER A 99 -7.33 -20.78 4.31
C SER A 99 -7.91 -21.95 5.13
N PHE A 100 -7.13 -22.54 6.03
CA PHE A 100 -7.53 -23.70 6.84
C PHE A 100 -7.95 -23.38 8.28
N GLY A 101 -7.92 -22.11 8.71
CA GLY A 101 -8.28 -21.68 10.06
C GLY A 101 -7.12 -21.71 11.06
N TYR A 102 -7.11 -20.73 11.95
CA TYR A 102 -6.09 -20.57 12.98
C TYR A 102 -6.11 -21.71 14.01
N ASN A 103 -5.05 -22.50 14.08
CA ASN A 103 -4.75 -23.28 15.28
C ASN A 103 -3.86 -22.45 16.22
N ALA A 104 -4.35 -22.14 17.43
CA ALA A 104 -3.68 -21.31 18.43
C ALA A 104 -2.24 -21.74 18.76
N SER A 105 -1.92 -23.02 18.63
CA SER A 105 -0.57 -23.56 18.88
C SER A 105 0.45 -23.15 17.82
N SER A 106 0.04 -23.01 16.55
CA SER A 106 0.93 -22.61 15.46
C SER A 106 1.32 -21.13 15.53
N PHE A 107 0.48 -20.29 16.14
CA PHE A 107 0.75 -18.87 16.28
C PHE A 107 1.87 -18.57 17.29
N VAL A 108 2.04 -19.38 18.32
CA VAL A 108 3.04 -19.15 19.38
C VAL A 108 4.46 -19.21 18.82
N ASP A 109 4.76 -20.18 17.98
CA ASP A 109 6.11 -20.42 17.42
C ASP A 109 6.42 -19.61 16.14
N MET A 110 5.47 -18.80 15.66
CA MET A 110 5.62 -18.03 14.44
C MET A 110 6.58 -16.84 14.62
N PRO A 111 7.49 -16.57 13.67
CA PRO A 111 8.36 -15.39 13.70
C PRO A 111 7.57 -14.07 13.78
N ILE A 112 8.13 -13.09 14.49
CA ILE A 112 7.47 -11.78 14.71
C ILE A 112 7.09 -11.09 13.40
N SER A 113 7.94 -11.14 12.37
CA SER A 113 7.66 -10.58 11.05
C SER A 113 6.39 -11.14 10.42
N HIS A 114 6.09 -12.43 10.64
CA HIS A 114 4.88 -13.08 10.15
C HIS A 114 3.65 -12.67 10.95
N LYS A 115 3.78 -12.58 12.27
CA LYS A 115 2.69 -12.11 13.14
C LYS A 115 2.30 -10.67 12.77
N VAL A 116 3.30 -9.81 12.51
CA VAL A 116 3.07 -8.43 12.05
C VAL A 116 2.40 -8.40 10.67
N PHE A 117 2.86 -9.24 9.73
CA PHE A 117 2.24 -9.35 8.41
C PHE A 117 0.77 -9.74 8.52
N LEU A 118 0.45 -10.78 9.31
CA LEU A 118 -0.94 -11.21 9.54
C LEU A 118 -1.80 -10.12 10.18
N ALA A 119 -1.27 -9.42 11.19
CA ALA A 119 -1.97 -8.31 11.82
C ALA A 119 -2.30 -7.18 10.84
N GLN A 120 -1.36 -6.84 9.94
CA GLN A 120 -1.60 -5.87 8.87
C GLN A 120 -2.64 -6.37 7.88
N PHE A 121 -2.57 -7.64 7.50
CA PHE A 121 -3.50 -8.28 6.56
C PHE A 121 -4.93 -8.27 7.10
N ASP A 122 -5.12 -8.66 8.36
CA ASP A 122 -6.43 -8.63 9.03
C ASP A 122 -6.98 -7.21 9.13
N THR A 123 -6.11 -6.26 9.47
CA THR A 123 -6.50 -4.84 9.55
C THR A 123 -6.90 -4.28 8.19
N ILE A 124 -6.21 -4.67 7.10
CA ILE A 124 -6.58 -4.28 5.73
C ILE A 124 -7.99 -4.78 5.39
N LYS A 125 -8.30 -6.04 5.69
CA LYS A 125 -9.64 -6.59 5.44
C LYS A 125 -10.71 -5.87 6.24
N LYS A 126 -10.49 -5.63 7.53
CA LYS A 126 -11.44 -4.88 8.37
C LYS A 126 -11.68 -3.46 7.86
N ILE A 127 -10.62 -2.76 7.44
CA ILE A 127 -10.74 -1.43 6.82
C ILE A 127 -11.59 -1.49 5.54
N ALA A 128 -11.37 -2.50 4.71
CA ALA A 128 -12.11 -2.70 3.48
C ALA A 128 -13.60 -2.98 3.73
N ASP A 129 -13.91 -3.72 4.78
CA ASP A 129 -15.29 -4.04 5.18
C ASP A 129 -16.04 -2.82 5.76
N GLU A 130 -15.32 -1.83 6.28
CA GLU A 130 -15.91 -0.58 6.81
C GLU A 130 -16.43 0.36 5.71
N GLY A 131 -15.95 0.20 4.47
CA GLY A 131 -16.42 1.00 3.34
C GLY A 131 -15.31 1.46 2.39
N PRO A 132 -15.62 2.41 1.50
CA PRO A 132 -14.70 2.87 0.49
C PRO A 132 -13.47 3.56 1.11
N CYS A 133 -12.29 3.19 0.60
CA CYS A 133 -11.03 3.72 1.10
C CYS A 133 -9.91 3.61 0.06
N VAL A 134 -8.82 4.32 0.30
CA VAL A 134 -7.54 4.16 -0.40
C VAL A 134 -6.55 3.53 0.56
N ILE A 135 -5.88 2.46 0.16
CA ILE A 135 -4.85 1.79 0.97
C ILE A 135 -3.52 1.81 0.21
N VAL A 136 -2.47 2.31 0.84
CA VAL A 136 -1.16 2.50 0.20
C VAL A 136 -0.16 1.46 0.66
N GLY A 137 0.19 0.52 -0.22
CA GLY A 137 1.21 -0.52 -0.01
C GLY A 137 0.77 -1.71 0.80
N ARG A 138 1.72 -2.37 1.46
CA ARG A 138 1.56 -3.53 2.37
C ARG A 138 0.85 -4.72 1.75
N CYS A 139 1.05 -4.92 0.42
CA CYS A 139 0.38 -5.99 -0.33
C CYS A 139 -1.16 -5.96 -0.16
N ALA A 140 -1.75 -4.76 -0.06
CA ALA A 140 -3.18 -4.61 0.12
C ALA A 140 -3.98 -5.18 -1.05
N ASP A 141 -3.45 -5.10 -2.27
CA ASP A 141 -4.00 -5.72 -3.48
C ASP A 141 -4.10 -7.24 -3.35
N TYR A 142 -3.12 -7.85 -2.70
CA TYR A 142 -3.14 -9.28 -2.41
C TYR A 142 -4.11 -9.61 -1.27
N ALA A 143 -4.10 -8.84 -0.17
CA ALA A 143 -5.01 -9.03 0.96
C ALA A 143 -6.49 -8.94 0.53
N LEU A 144 -6.77 -8.17 -0.51
CA LEU A 144 -8.11 -7.92 -1.04
C LEU A 144 -8.37 -8.60 -2.38
N SER A 145 -7.61 -9.63 -2.72
CA SER A 145 -7.76 -10.37 -4.00
C SER A 145 -9.16 -10.93 -4.22
N ASP A 146 -9.87 -11.27 -3.14
CA ASP A 146 -11.23 -11.81 -3.17
C ASP A 146 -12.32 -10.72 -3.22
N TYR A 147 -11.93 -9.43 -3.16
CA TYR A 147 -12.87 -8.31 -3.16
C TYR A 147 -13.18 -7.84 -4.59
N ASN A 148 -14.41 -8.04 -5.05
CA ASN A 148 -14.85 -7.66 -6.40
C ASN A 148 -14.95 -6.15 -6.63
N ASN A 149 -14.93 -5.34 -5.56
CA ASN A 149 -15.00 -3.88 -5.59
C ASN A 149 -13.64 -3.21 -5.34
N CYS A 150 -12.55 -3.93 -5.58
CA CYS A 150 -11.18 -3.43 -5.39
C CYS A 150 -10.54 -3.05 -6.73
N ILE A 151 -9.98 -1.85 -6.81
CA ILE A 151 -9.16 -1.37 -7.93
C ILE A 151 -7.71 -1.33 -7.49
N ASN A 152 -6.85 -2.09 -8.17
CA ASN A 152 -5.44 -2.16 -7.85
C ASN A 152 -4.63 -1.29 -8.81
N LEU A 153 -3.89 -0.33 -8.26
CA LEU A 153 -3.03 0.60 -9.01
C LEU A 153 -1.57 0.39 -8.62
N PHE A 154 -0.67 0.53 -9.59
CA PHE A 154 0.77 0.57 -9.33
C PHE A 154 1.37 1.86 -9.87
N ILE A 155 1.97 2.67 -8.99
CA ILE A 155 2.56 3.96 -9.33
C ILE A 155 4.07 3.82 -9.49
N PHE A 156 4.55 4.07 -10.69
CA PHE A 156 5.97 4.12 -11.02
C PHE A 156 6.34 5.51 -11.55
N GLY A 157 7.61 5.79 -11.67
CA GLY A 157 8.10 7.08 -12.18
C GLY A 157 9.46 6.93 -12.85
N ASP A 158 9.82 7.92 -13.68
CA ASP A 158 11.14 8.00 -14.31
C ASP A 158 12.22 8.14 -13.24
N ASP A 159 13.34 7.48 -13.44
CA ASP A 159 14.42 7.43 -12.45
C ASP A 159 15.01 8.81 -12.13
N ASP A 160 15.11 9.70 -13.13
CA ASP A 160 15.58 11.07 -12.92
C ASP A 160 14.61 11.88 -12.04
N VAL A 161 13.30 11.69 -12.24
CA VAL A 161 12.27 12.37 -11.47
C VAL A 161 12.26 11.86 -10.03
N LYS A 162 12.32 10.53 -9.85
CA LYS A 162 12.43 9.89 -8.53
C LYS A 162 13.67 10.37 -7.80
N THR A 163 14.82 10.38 -8.49
CA THR A 163 16.10 10.79 -7.91
C THR A 163 16.07 12.24 -7.42
N LYS A 164 15.63 13.18 -8.26
CA LYS A 164 15.50 14.60 -7.89
C LYS A 164 14.58 14.79 -6.68
N ARG A 165 13.45 14.08 -6.65
CA ARG A 165 12.50 14.13 -5.54
C ARG A 165 13.12 13.64 -4.23
N ILE A 166 13.86 12.53 -4.27
CA ILE A 166 14.53 11.96 -3.09
C ILE A 166 15.69 12.83 -2.62
N MET A 167 16.49 13.39 -3.54
CA MET A 167 17.51 14.38 -3.21
C MET A 167 16.92 15.55 -2.42
N THR A 168 15.85 16.16 -2.93
CA THR A 168 15.21 17.30 -2.27
C THR A 168 14.57 16.92 -0.93
N LYS A 169 13.91 15.76 -0.87
CA LYS A 169 13.16 15.36 0.34
C LYS A 169 14.05 14.98 1.51
N TYR A 170 15.23 14.42 1.24
CA TYR A 170 16.14 13.87 2.26
C TYR A 170 17.49 14.58 2.32
N ASP A 171 17.66 15.66 1.56
CA ASP A 171 18.92 16.43 1.45
C ASP A 171 20.12 15.51 1.12
N LEU A 172 19.98 14.72 0.04
CA LEU A 172 20.96 13.73 -0.38
C LEU A 172 21.65 14.12 -1.67
N THR A 173 22.89 13.63 -1.83
CA THR A 173 23.57 13.64 -3.13
C THR A 173 22.86 12.68 -4.10
N GLU A 174 23.02 12.91 -5.41
CA GLU A 174 22.43 12.06 -6.45
C GLU A 174 22.77 10.58 -6.28
N ALA A 175 24.04 10.27 -5.99
CA ALA A 175 24.50 8.90 -5.78
C ALA A 175 23.78 8.22 -4.60
N LYS A 176 23.69 8.92 -3.46
CA LYS A 176 22.98 8.40 -2.28
C LYS A 176 21.47 8.28 -2.51
N ALA A 177 20.86 9.19 -3.27
CA ALA A 177 19.46 9.12 -3.62
C ALA A 177 19.17 7.90 -4.50
N LYS A 178 19.97 7.63 -5.53
CA LYS A 178 19.87 6.44 -6.39
C LYS A 178 20.05 5.14 -5.60
N GLU A 179 21.03 5.09 -4.71
CA GLU A 179 21.25 3.93 -3.83
C GLU A 179 20.02 3.68 -2.93
N MET A 180 19.48 4.74 -2.30
CA MET A 180 18.30 4.63 -1.46
C MET A 180 17.08 4.14 -2.24
N ILE A 181 16.84 4.65 -3.46
CA ILE A 181 15.74 4.21 -4.34
C ILE A 181 15.88 2.73 -4.63
N THR A 182 17.04 2.30 -5.11
CA THR A 182 17.30 0.89 -5.44
C THR A 182 17.08 -0.03 -4.25
N LYS A 183 17.62 0.35 -3.08
CA LYS A 183 17.48 -0.43 -1.84
C LYS A 183 16.01 -0.55 -1.41
N LYS A 184 15.26 0.56 -1.44
CA LYS A 184 13.86 0.58 -1.02
C LYS A 184 12.96 -0.17 -2.01
N ASP A 185 13.17 0.00 -3.32
CA ASP A 185 12.39 -0.70 -4.33
C ASP A 185 12.66 -2.22 -4.29
N LYS A 186 13.93 -2.64 -4.09
CA LYS A 186 14.27 -4.05 -3.86
C LYS A 186 13.62 -4.61 -2.60
N GLN A 187 13.59 -3.84 -1.50
CA GLN A 187 12.93 -4.24 -0.26
C GLN A 187 11.43 -4.48 -0.50
N ARG A 188 10.73 -3.55 -1.19
CA ARG A 188 9.31 -3.67 -1.53
C ARG A 188 9.02 -4.84 -2.44
N GLN A 189 9.86 -5.03 -3.47
CA GLN A 189 9.74 -6.18 -4.35
C GLN A 189 9.87 -7.50 -3.59
N SER A 190 10.86 -7.60 -2.68
CA SER A 190 11.04 -8.81 -1.87
C SER A 190 9.96 -9.00 -0.80
N TYR A 191 9.26 -7.95 -0.42
CA TYR A 191 8.10 -8.05 0.46
C TYR A 191 6.84 -8.53 -0.27
N TYR A 192 6.73 -8.21 -1.56
CA TYR A 192 5.60 -8.59 -2.41
C TYR A 192 5.71 -10.04 -2.95
N ASN A 193 6.94 -10.53 -3.22
CA ASN A 193 7.21 -11.86 -3.77
C ASN A 193 7.50 -12.88 -2.65
#